data_f7f5906657af1f9c9dbe7985dcb178cd
#
_entry.id   f7f5906657af1f9c9dbe7985dcb178cd
#
_cell.length_a   1.000
_cell.length_b   1.000
_cell.length_c   1.000
_cell.angle_alpha   90.00
_cell.angle_beta   90.00
_cell.angle_gamma   90.00
#
_symmetry.space_group_name_H-M   'P 1'
#
loop_
_entity.id
_entity.type
_entity.pdbx_description
1 polymer ?
#
loop_
_entity_poly.entity_id
_entity_poly.type
_entity_poly.pdbx_seq_one_letter_code
_entity_poly.pdbx_strand_id
1 'polypeptide(L)'
;MAALKTEKGDVPVTLPILPVLAATLAQGPCGDLTFIAGASGHPLTKESFGNEFRAACRLAGVPGSAHGVRKIAATRAANAGATVAQLEAIFGWEGGAMASLYTRAADRPRLALEAMHKLNTNDERTSMVAPLYQVRPPEQKQK
;
A
#
# COMPACT_ATOMS: atom_id res chain seq x y z
N MET A 1 -10.77 -10.84 -14.21
CA MET A 1 -10.22 -10.72 -12.85
C MET A 1 -11.22 -9.95 -12.01
N ALA A 2 -11.71 -10.53 -10.90
CA ALA A 2 -12.64 -9.82 -10.02
C ALA A 2 -11.89 -8.71 -9.25
N ALA A 3 -12.54 -7.58 -9.05
CA ALA A 3 -11.97 -6.45 -8.34
C ALA A 3 -12.96 -5.86 -7.33
N LEU A 4 -12.44 -5.43 -6.20
CA LEU A 4 -13.18 -4.66 -5.21
C LEU A 4 -13.14 -3.19 -5.59
N LYS A 5 -14.29 -2.53 -5.56
CA LYS A 5 -14.40 -1.09 -5.76
C LYS A 5 -14.90 -0.46 -4.47
N THR A 6 -14.30 0.62 -4.07
CA THR A 6 -14.74 1.43 -2.94
C THR A 6 -14.43 2.90 -3.23
N GLU A 7 -15.12 3.78 -2.57
CA GLU A 7 -14.87 5.21 -2.63
C GLU A 7 -14.56 5.70 -1.21
N LYS A 8 -13.58 6.59 -1.11
CA LYS A 8 -13.27 7.30 0.11
C LYS A 8 -13.16 8.78 -0.25
N GLY A 9 -14.19 9.55 0.09
CA GLY A 9 -14.37 10.86 -0.49
C GLY A 9 -14.63 10.71 -2.00
N ASP A 10 -13.95 11.49 -2.82
CA ASP A 10 -14.09 11.46 -4.28
C ASP A 10 -13.06 10.53 -4.98
N VAL A 11 -12.26 9.78 -4.22
CA VAL A 11 -11.21 8.92 -4.77
C VAL A 11 -11.71 7.50 -4.94
N PRO A 12 -11.94 7.04 -6.18
CA PRO A 12 -12.30 5.66 -6.44
C PRO A 12 -11.08 4.74 -6.22
N VAL A 13 -11.26 3.69 -5.44
CA VAL A 13 -10.24 2.66 -5.22
C VAL A 13 -10.70 1.36 -5.85
N THR A 14 -9.92 0.81 -6.77
CA THR A 14 -10.18 -0.48 -7.42
C THR A 14 -9.02 -1.42 -7.15
N LEU A 15 -9.26 -2.51 -6.43
CA LEU A 15 -8.25 -3.48 -6.05
C LEU A 15 -8.57 -4.87 -6.60
N PRO A 16 -7.57 -5.63 -7.07
CA PRO A 16 -7.77 -7.02 -7.42
C PRO A 16 -8.09 -7.85 -6.17
N ILE A 17 -8.99 -8.81 -6.30
CA ILE A 17 -9.22 -9.80 -5.25
C ILE A 17 -8.08 -10.82 -5.31
N LEU A 18 -7.23 -10.80 -4.30
CA LEU A 18 -6.14 -11.76 -4.18
C LEU A 18 -6.67 -13.18 -3.93
N PRO A 19 -5.98 -14.23 -4.39
CA PRO A 19 -6.42 -15.62 -4.20
C PRO A 19 -6.72 -15.98 -2.75
N VAL A 20 -5.91 -15.53 -1.80
CA VAL A 20 -6.11 -15.76 -0.37
C VAL A 20 -7.41 -15.10 0.13
N LEU A 21 -7.74 -13.92 -0.35
CA LEU A 21 -8.99 -13.25 0.00
C LEU A 21 -10.18 -13.95 -0.64
N ALA A 22 -10.08 -14.35 -1.91
CA ALA A 22 -11.11 -15.12 -2.59
C ALA A 22 -11.42 -16.43 -1.86
N ALA A 23 -10.39 -17.18 -1.43
CA ALA A 23 -10.54 -18.38 -0.64
C ALA A 23 -11.23 -18.13 0.71
N THR A 24 -10.88 -17.06 1.40
CA THR A 24 -11.51 -16.66 2.67
C THR A 24 -13.00 -16.32 2.48
N LEU A 25 -13.32 -15.55 1.45
CA LEU A 25 -14.71 -15.20 1.13
C LEU A 25 -15.56 -16.43 0.74
N ALA A 26 -14.96 -17.42 0.09
CA ALA A 26 -15.64 -18.67 -0.27
C ALA A 26 -15.97 -19.58 0.93
N GLN A 27 -15.25 -19.44 2.04
CA GLN A 27 -15.44 -20.27 3.25
C GLN A 27 -16.42 -19.69 4.25
N GLY A 28 -16.61 -18.38 4.25
CA GLY A 28 -17.41 -17.68 5.24
C GLY A 28 -18.85 -17.46 4.82
N PRO A 29 -19.77 -17.28 5.75
CA PRO A 29 -21.06 -16.69 5.42
C PRO A 29 -20.84 -15.24 5.00
N CYS A 30 -21.21 -14.92 3.75
CA CYS A 30 -21.32 -13.54 3.29
C CYS A 30 -22.79 -13.11 3.31
N GLY A 31 -23.05 -11.85 3.57
CA GLY A 31 -24.39 -11.29 3.42
C GLY A 31 -24.74 -11.13 1.93
N ASP A 32 -26.03 -11.02 1.63
CA ASP A 32 -26.54 -10.89 0.26
C ASP A 32 -26.03 -9.63 -0.45
N LEU A 33 -25.84 -8.55 0.31
CA LEU A 33 -25.44 -7.24 -0.22
C LEU A 33 -24.02 -6.81 0.20
N THR A 34 -23.46 -7.43 1.23
CA THR A 34 -22.14 -7.07 1.78
C THR A 34 -21.36 -8.32 2.13
N PHE A 35 -20.04 -8.25 1.98
CA PHE A 35 -19.15 -9.36 2.39
C PHE A 35 -19.16 -9.59 3.91
N ILE A 36 -19.34 -8.55 4.69
CA ILE A 36 -19.44 -8.63 6.16
C ILE A 36 -20.85 -8.19 6.55
N ALA A 37 -21.60 -9.10 7.12
CA ALA A 37 -22.97 -8.89 7.57
C ALA A 37 -23.09 -9.26 9.05
N GLY A 38 -24.11 -8.71 9.71
CA GLY A 38 -24.49 -9.13 11.05
C GLY A 38 -25.14 -10.51 11.04
N ALA A 39 -25.44 -11.06 12.22
CA ALA A 39 -26.08 -12.37 12.38
C ALA A 39 -27.45 -12.50 11.66
N SER A 40 -28.10 -11.37 11.40
CA SER A 40 -29.35 -11.29 10.62
C SER A 40 -29.16 -11.26 9.10
N GLY A 41 -27.92 -11.32 8.59
CA GLY A 41 -27.60 -11.18 7.16
C GLY A 41 -27.60 -9.74 6.64
N HIS A 42 -27.96 -8.75 7.47
CA HIS A 42 -27.99 -7.35 7.07
C HIS A 42 -26.62 -6.65 7.19
N PRO A 43 -26.38 -5.61 6.38
CA PRO A 43 -25.20 -4.77 6.50
C PRO A 43 -25.03 -4.21 7.90
N LEU A 44 -23.79 -4.20 8.40
CA LEU A 44 -23.45 -3.58 9.68
C LEU A 44 -23.29 -2.07 9.52
N THR A 45 -23.69 -1.32 10.55
CA THR A 45 -23.27 0.07 10.67
C THR A 45 -21.77 0.13 11.02
N LYS A 46 -21.15 1.30 10.85
CA LYS A 46 -19.75 1.52 11.21
C LYS A 46 -19.47 1.19 12.69
N GLU A 47 -20.38 1.56 13.56
CA GLU A 47 -20.30 1.35 15.00
C GLU A 47 -20.44 -0.15 15.34
N SER A 48 -21.46 -0.80 14.79
CA SER A 48 -21.70 -2.25 14.97
C SER A 48 -20.51 -3.07 14.47
N PHE A 49 -19.99 -2.77 13.27
CA PHE A 49 -18.79 -3.43 12.74
C PHE A 49 -17.60 -3.26 13.68
N GLY A 50 -17.36 -2.04 14.18
CA GLY A 50 -16.26 -1.77 15.11
C GLY A 50 -16.37 -2.56 16.42
N ASN A 51 -17.58 -2.76 16.93
CA ASN A 51 -17.84 -3.52 18.16
C ASN A 51 -17.66 -5.03 17.93
N GLU A 52 -18.23 -5.57 16.84
CA GLU A 52 -18.09 -6.99 16.51
C GLU A 52 -16.64 -7.36 16.20
N PHE A 53 -15.93 -6.51 15.45
CA PHE A 53 -14.51 -6.72 15.18
C PHE A 53 -13.67 -6.75 16.46
N ARG A 54 -13.96 -5.85 17.40
CA ARG A 54 -13.27 -5.82 18.71
C ARG A 54 -13.61 -7.05 19.54
N ALA A 55 -14.86 -7.53 19.51
CA ALA A 55 -15.27 -8.76 20.18
C ALA A 55 -14.54 -9.97 19.61
N ALA A 56 -14.47 -10.09 18.28
CA ALA A 56 -13.73 -11.16 17.61
C ALA A 56 -12.23 -11.13 17.96
N CYS A 57 -11.62 -9.95 17.99
CA CYS A 57 -10.22 -9.79 18.44
C CYS A 57 -10.01 -10.28 19.86
N ARG A 58 -10.92 -9.97 20.78
CA ARG A 58 -10.84 -10.44 22.19
C ARG A 58 -10.94 -11.97 22.27
N LEU A 59 -11.87 -12.57 21.54
CA LEU A 59 -12.02 -14.04 21.51
C LEU A 59 -10.78 -14.73 20.94
N ALA A 60 -10.14 -14.11 19.92
CA ALA A 60 -8.91 -14.62 19.34
C ALA A 60 -7.65 -14.33 20.16
N GLY A 61 -7.74 -13.63 21.28
CA GLY A 61 -6.58 -13.21 22.09
C GLY A 61 -5.66 -12.21 21.38
N VAL A 62 -6.14 -11.53 20.33
CA VAL A 62 -5.37 -10.58 19.53
C VAL A 62 -5.81 -9.16 19.90
N PRO A 63 -4.93 -8.34 20.50
CA PRO A 63 -5.26 -6.93 20.76
C PRO A 63 -5.32 -6.16 19.45
N GLY A 64 -6.40 -5.40 19.22
CA GLY A 64 -6.47 -4.60 18.01
C GLY A 64 -7.82 -3.97 17.72
N SER A 65 -7.85 -3.24 16.63
CA SER A 65 -9.04 -2.60 16.08
C SER A 65 -9.03 -2.70 14.56
N ALA A 66 -10.19 -2.53 13.93
CA ALA A 66 -10.30 -2.49 12.47
C ALA A 66 -9.36 -1.43 11.84
N HIS A 67 -9.22 -0.27 12.51
CA HIS A 67 -8.28 0.77 12.07
C HIS A 67 -6.81 0.32 12.21
N GLY A 68 -6.49 -0.48 13.24
CA GLY A 68 -5.16 -1.07 13.41
C GLY A 68 -4.77 -1.99 12.26
N VAL A 69 -5.70 -2.80 11.75
CA VAL A 69 -5.46 -3.67 10.58
C VAL A 69 -5.06 -2.85 9.35
N ARG A 70 -5.70 -1.70 9.13
CA ARG A 70 -5.33 -0.79 8.03
C ARG A 70 -3.89 -0.27 8.17
N LYS A 71 -3.49 0.09 9.39
CA LYS A 71 -2.10 0.53 9.67
C LYS A 71 -1.10 -0.60 9.40
N ILE A 72 -1.40 -1.82 9.86
CA ILE A 72 -0.56 -3.00 9.61
C ILE A 72 -0.43 -3.26 8.11
N ALA A 73 -1.53 -3.22 7.37
CA ALA A 73 -1.51 -3.41 5.92
C ALA A 73 -0.63 -2.37 5.21
N ALA A 74 -0.74 -1.08 5.59
CA ALA A 74 0.08 -0.01 5.04
C ALA A 74 1.57 -0.19 5.37
N THR A 75 1.90 -0.55 6.61
CA THR A 75 3.28 -0.83 7.02
C THR A 75 3.85 -2.03 6.25
N ARG A 76 3.08 -3.10 6.10
CA ARG A 76 3.52 -4.29 5.33
C ARG A 76 3.76 -3.96 3.86
N ALA A 77 2.87 -3.18 3.24
CA ALA A 77 3.04 -2.76 1.86
C ALA A 77 4.29 -1.86 1.69
N ALA A 78 4.49 -0.90 2.59
CA ALA A 78 5.69 -0.06 2.58
C ALA A 78 6.97 -0.87 2.77
N ASN A 79 6.99 -1.82 3.72
CA ASN A 79 8.12 -2.72 3.93
C ASN A 79 8.34 -3.66 2.72
N ALA A 80 7.30 -3.99 1.97
CA ALA A 80 7.40 -4.73 0.72
C ALA A 80 7.89 -3.87 -0.46
N GLY A 81 8.19 -2.58 -0.26
CA GLY A 81 8.74 -1.69 -1.27
C GLY A 81 7.68 -0.90 -2.06
N ALA A 82 6.43 -0.86 -1.58
CA ALA A 82 5.42 -0.04 -2.22
C ALA A 82 5.81 1.44 -2.20
N THR A 83 5.68 2.09 -3.35
CA THR A 83 5.90 3.53 -3.50
C THR A 83 4.77 4.34 -2.85
N VAL A 84 4.99 5.64 -2.65
CA VAL A 84 3.94 6.56 -2.18
C VAL A 84 2.70 6.46 -3.08
N ALA A 85 2.88 6.52 -4.41
CA ALA A 85 1.78 6.44 -5.36
C ALA A 85 1.01 5.09 -5.27
N GLN A 86 1.71 3.98 -5.06
CA GLN A 86 1.08 2.67 -4.87
C GLN A 86 0.28 2.61 -3.57
N LEU A 87 0.79 3.17 -2.47
CA LEU A 87 0.06 3.25 -1.22
C LEU A 87 -1.19 4.15 -1.35
N GLU A 88 -1.09 5.25 -2.04
CA GLU A 88 -2.24 6.12 -2.33
C GLU A 88 -3.30 5.37 -3.14
N ALA A 89 -2.91 4.66 -4.18
CA ALA A 89 -3.82 3.86 -5.00
C ALA A 89 -4.52 2.74 -4.20
N ILE A 90 -3.80 2.07 -3.27
CA ILE A 90 -4.35 0.99 -2.44
C ILE A 90 -5.30 1.53 -1.37
N PHE A 91 -4.93 2.64 -0.74
CA PHE A 91 -5.63 3.13 0.45
C PHE A 91 -6.55 4.34 0.18
N GLY A 92 -6.63 4.84 -1.04
CA GLY A 92 -7.41 6.02 -1.38
C GLY A 92 -6.92 7.25 -0.63
N TRP A 93 -5.60 7.40 -0.48
CA TRP A 93 -4.99 8.60 0.07
C TRP A 93 -4.59 9.54 -1.06
N GLU A 94 -4.47 10.81 -0.73
CA GLU A 94 -4.05 11.87 -1.65
C GLU A 94 -3.01 12.77 -1.01
N GLY A 95 -2.21 13.43 -1.86
CA GLY A 95 -1.25 14.44 -1.44
C GLY A 95 0.02 13.93 -0.78
N GLY A 96 0.28 12.63 -0.80
CA GLY A 96 1.53 11.98 -0.37
C GLY A 96 1.78 11.94 1.14
N ALA A 97 1.14 12.76 1.96
CA ALA A 97 1.49 12.92 3.38
C ALA A 97 1.32 11.62 4.18
N MET A 98 0.17 10.97 4.05
CA MET A 98 -0.12 9.72 4.76
C MET A 98 0.75 8.56 4.25
N ALA A 99 0.90 8.42 2.94
CA ALA A 99 1.72 7.38 2.34
C ALA A 99 3.20 7.55 2.71
N SER A 100 3.71 8.78 2.68
CA SER A 100 5.09 9.12 3.09
C SER A 100 5.39 8.76 4.55
N LEU A 101 4.40 8.85 5.44
CA LEU A 101 4.58 8.44 6.84
C LEU A 101 5.01 6.97 6.96
N TYR A 102 4.39 6.09 6.16
CA TYR A 102 4.71 4.65 6.17
C TYR A 102 6.00 4.35 5.42
N THR A 103 6.27 4.98 4.29
CA THR A 103 7.49 4.74 3.51
C THR A 103 8.75 5.24 4.21
N ARG A 104 8.67 6.32 5.00
CA ARG A 104 9.81 6.80 5.81
C ARG A 104 10.21 5.82 6.92
N ALA A 105 9.23 5.11 7.48
CA ALA A 105 9.45 4.10 8.53
C ALA A 105 9.78 2.71 7.98
N ALA A 106 9.75 2.52 6.65
CA ALA A 106 10.05 1.25 6.00
C ALA A 106 11.52 0.84 6.15
N ASP A 107 11.80 -0.43 5.93
CA ASP A 107 13.16 -1.00 5.95
C ASP A 107 14.05 -0.37 4.86
N ARG A 108 14.71 0.72 5.22
CA ARG A 108 15.55 1.52 4.31
C ARG A 108 16.74 0.77 3.74
N PRO A 109 17.50 -0.04 4.52
CA PRO A 109 18.62 -0.82 3.98
C PRO A 109 18.17 -1.78 2.90
N ARG A 110 17.10 -2.52 3.11
CA ARG A 110 16.53 -3.45 2.13
C ARG A 110 16.06 -2.72 0.88
N LEU A 111 15.31 -1.63 1.04
CA LEU A 111 14.84 -0.82 -0.09
C LEU A 111 15.99 -0.21 -0.90
N ALA A 112 17.08 0.21 -0.25
CA ALA A 112 18.27 0.69 -0.93
C ALA A 112 18.94 -0.43 -1.74
N LEU A 113 19.06 -1.62 -1.18
CA LEU A 113 19.61 -2.79 -1.88
C LEU A 113 18.78 -3.13 -3.12
N GLU A 114 17.48 -3.21 -2.98
CA GLU A 114 16.55 -3.48 -4.10
C GLU A 114 16.65 -2.40 -5.20
N ALA A 115 16.77 -1.13 -4.80
CA ALA A 115 16.95 -0.03 -5.75
C ALA A 115 18.28 -0.15 -6.51
N MET A 116 19.38 -0.49 -5.82
CA MET A 116 20.68 -0.70 -6.44
C MET A 116 20.69 -1.90 -7.39
N HIS A 117 19.97 -2.97 -7.08
CA HIS A 117 19.78 -4.08 -8.01
C HIS A 117 19.09 -3.64 -9.31
N LYS A 118 18.06 -2.80 -9.23
CA LYS A 118 17.38 -2.26 -10.41
C LYS A 118 18.30 -1.40 -11.28
N LEU A 119 19.26 -0.69 -10.69
CA LEU A 119 20.25 0.09 -11.41
C LEU A 119 21.34 -0.79 -12.05
N ASN A 120 21.61 -1.94 -11.47
CA ASN A 120 22.63 -2.88 -11.96
C ASN A 120 22.10 -3.84 -13.05
N THR A 121 20.79 -3.94 -13.23
CA THR A 121 20.25 -4.63 -14.40
C THR A 121 20.55 -3.76 -15.62
N ASN A 122 21.51 -4.23 -16.46
CA ASN A 122 21.77 -3.67 -17.78
C ASN A 122 20.51 -3.80 -18.64
N ASP A 123 19.61 -2.87 -18.49
CA ASP A 123 18.54 -2.68 -19.46
C ASP A 123 19.18 -1.93 -20.63
N GLU A 124 19.57 -2.69 -21.67
CA GLU A 124 20.18 -2.17 -22.91
C GLU A 124 19.29 -1.10 -23.61
N ARG A 125 18.10 -0.85 -23.09
CA ARG A 125 17.13 0.14 -23.57
C ARG A 125 17.33 1.54 -22.98
N THR A 126 18.18 1.73 -21.99
CA THR A 126 18.43 3.04 -21.40
C THR A 126 19.88 3.43 -21.47
N SER A 127 20.46 3.35 -22.68
CA SER A 127 21.72 4.05 -22.96
C SER A 127 21.46 5.56 -23.13
N MET A 128 20.97 6.20 -22.09
CA MET A 128 21.12 7.65 -21.96
C MET A 128 22.50 7.89 -21.34
N VAL A 129 23.50 7.91 -22.21
CA VAL A 129 24.80 8.48 -21.86
C VAL A 129 24.55 9.93 -21.52
N ALA A 130 24.57 10.27 -20.24
CA ALA A 130 24.57 11.67 -19.84
C ALA A 130 25.74 12.37 -20.57
N PRO A 131 25.51 13.52 -21.23
CA PRO A 131 26.60 14.21 -21.89
C PRO A 131 27.70 14.48 -20.85
N LEU A 132 28.91 14.02 -21.15
CA LEU A 132 30.08 14.28 -20.31
C LEU A 132 30.15 15.80 -20.12
N TYR A 133 29.98 16.24 -18.87
CA TYR A 133 30.21 17.62 -18.49
C TYR A 133 31.68 17.93 -18.75
N GLN A 134 31.97 18.62 -19.85
CA GLN A 134 33.33 19.10 -20.14
C GLN A 134 33.64 20.20 -19.12
N VAL A 135 34.43 19.86 -18.14
CA VAL A 135 35.03 20.84 -17.21
C VAL A 135 35.88 21.80 -18.06
N ARG A 136 35.45 23.04 -18.21
CA ARG A 136 36.25 24.08 -18.82
C ARG A 136 37.57 24.21 -17.99
N PRO A 137 38.70 24.14 -18.65
CA PRO A 137 39.97 24.41 -17.94
C PRO A 137 39.96 25.86 -17.41
N PRO A 138 40.56 26.15 -16.27
CA PRO A 138 40.59 27.46 -15.69
C PRO A 138 41.29 28.45 -16.66
N GLU A 139 40.67 29.60 -16.91
CA GLU A 139 41.24 30.68 -17.71
C GLU A 139 42.53 31.17 -17.05
N GLN A 140 43.64 31.02 -17.76
CA GLN A 140 44.92 31.59 -17.35
C GLN A 140 44.80 33.12 -17.50
N LYS A 141 44.74 33.83 -16.38
CA LYS A 141 44.88 35.30 -16.37
C LYS A 141 46.29 35.61 -16.81
N GLN A 142 46.46 36.12 -18.02
CA GLN A 142 47.69 36.76 -18.44
C GLN A 142 47.88 38.07 -17.62
N LYS A 143 49.05 38.20 -17.02
CA LYS A 143 49.51 39.42 -16.37
C LYS A 143 49.97 40.43 -17.42
#